data_ce360d7def56bdae3f293296a49f9246
#
_entry.id   ce360d7def56bdae3f293296a49f9246
#
_cell.length_a   1.000
_cell.length_b   1.000
_cell.length_c   1.000
_cell.angle_alpha   90.00
_cell.angle_beta   90.00
_cell.angle_gamma   90.00
#
_symmetry.space_group_name_H-M   'P 1'
#
loop_
_entity.id
_entity.type
_entity.pdbx_description
1 polymer ?
#
loop_
_entity_poly.entity_id
_entity_poly.type
_entity_poly.pdbx_seq_one_letter_code
_entity_poly.pdbx_strand_id
1 'polypeptide(L)'
;MDNQVLEVIKKRSSARAYSDEEVMKEQLEKVIEAGLQGPTGMNKKEIHFTVVKGDAPILEELDAEKRALRGQDKQPHNFYYEAPVLIFLSAEDDFKWSKVDSGIAVQNMAIAAESMGLGNLIIGCVYDALHGEKKAYFDKALAIPKGYSFQISLAV
;
A
#
# COMPACT_ATOMS: atom_id res chain seq x y z
N MET A 1 31.86 3.98 5.93
CA MET A 1 31.58 2.61 5.41
C MET A 1 30.45 2.77 4.41
N ASP A 2 30.75 2.59 3.14
CA ASP A 2 29.72 2.63 2.09
C ASP A 2 28.91 1.35 2.17
N ASN A 3 27.60 1.49 2.38
CA ASN A 3 26.67 0.37 2.52
C ASN A 3 25.46 0.62 1.63
N GLN A 4 25.29 -0.21 0.62
CA GLN A 4 24.24 -0.08 -0.38
C GLN A 4 22.83 -0.04 0.25
N VAL A 5 22.59 -0.81 1.30
CA VAL A 5 21.29 -0.81 1.99
C VAL A 5 21.02 0.54 2.64
N LEU A 6 22.02 1.13 3.31
CA LEU A 6 21.88 2.43 3.95
C LEU A 6 21.65 3.55 2.92
N GLU A 7 22.29 3.46 1.74
CA GLU A 7 22.06 4.42 0.66
C GLU A 7 20.63 4.33 0.09
N VAL A 8 20.11 3.12 -0.09
CA VAL A 8 18.71 2.94 -0.52
C VAL A 8 17.73 3.52 0.51
N ILE A 9 17.93 3.21 1.79
CA ILE A 9 17.11 3.75 2.88
C ILE A 9 17.14 5.29 2.88
N LYS A 10 18.32 5.89 2.68
CA LYS A 10 18.50 7.34 2.64
C LYS A 10 17.85 8.00 1.42
N LYS A 11 17.89 7.33 0.27
CA LYS A 11 17.29 7.83 -0.99
C LYS A 11 15.78 7.71 -1.01
N ARG A 12 15.23 6.65 -0.40
CA ARG A 12 13.79 6.42 -0.42
C ARG A 12 13.03 7.66 0.05
N SER A 13 12.21 8.16 -0.81
CA SER A 13 11.31 9.29 -0.53
C SER A 13 9.90 9.01 -1.06
N SER A 14 8.93 9.78 -0.60
CA SER A 14 7.54 9.66 -1.06
C SER A 14 7.37 10.27 -2.45
N ALA A 15 7.23 9.43 -3.47
CA ALA A 15 6.93 9.85 -4.83
C ALA A 15 5.51 10.43 -4.91
N ARG A 16 5.37 11.56 -5.62
CA ARG A 16 4.08 12.23 -5.89
C ARG A 16 3.94 12.63 -7.36
N ALA A 17 4.69 11.97 -8.21
CA ALA A 17 4.60 12.00 -9.65
C ALA A 17 5.21 10.69 -10.18
N TYR A 18 4.58 10.09 -11.14
CA TYR A 18 4.98 8.83 -11.74
C TYR A 18 5.11 9.03 -13.26
N SER A 19 5.96 8.23 -13.90
CA SER A 19 6.06 8.16 -15.36
C SER A 19 5.00 7.22 -15.91
N ASP A 20 4.80 7.26 -17.23
CA ASP A 20 3.90 6.33 -17.94
C ASP A 20 4.54 4.94 -18.15
N GLU A 21 5.71 4.68 -17.57
CA GLU A 21 6.37 3.38 -17.66
C GLU A 21 5.62 2.35 -16.83
N GLU A 22 5.34 1.20 -17.43
CA GLU A 22 4.71 0.09 -16.72
C GLU A 22 5.66 -0.52 -15.69
N VAL A 23 5.15 -0.78 -14.49
CA VAL A 23 5.84 -1.60 -13.50
C VAL A 23 5.86 -3.05 -14.00
N MET A 24 7.05 -3.59 -14.25
CA MET A 24 7.18 -4.96 -14.73
C MET A 24 6.69 -5.96 -13.68
N LYS A 25 6.04 -7.02 -14.12
CA LYS A 25 5.54 -8.07 -13.24
C LYS A 25 6.63 -8.62 -12.31
N GLU A 26 7.84 -8.82 -12.82
CA GLU A 26 8.97 -9.31 -12.03
C GLU A 26 9.38 -8.34 -10.91
N GLN A 27 9.36 -7.03 -11.19
CA GLN A 27 9.64 -6.01 -10.17
C GLN A 27 8.57 -6.03 -9.09
N LEU A 28 7.29 -6.11 -9.48
CA LEU A 28 6.16 -6.17 -8.55
C LEU A 28 6.22 -7.42 -7.65
N GLU A 29 6.56 -8.58 -8.23
CA GLU A 29 6.75 -9.83 -7.47
C GLU A 29 7.85 -9.68 -6.43
N LYS A 30 8.99 -9.05 -6.77
CA LYS A 30 10.09 -8.78 -5.82
C LYS A 30 9.68 -7.81 -4.69
N VAL A 31 8.87 -6.80 -5.01
CA VAL A 31 8.34 -5.89 -4.00
C VAL A 31 7.45 -6.64 -3.01
N ILE A 32 6.54 -7.49 -3.51
CA ILE A 32 5.64 -8.29 -2.66
C ILE A 32 6.45 -9.30 -1.84
N GLU A 33 7.42 -9.98 -2.45
CA GLU A 33 8.31 -10.93 -1.77
C GLU A 33 9.04 -10.26 -0.60
N ALA A 34 9.55 -9.04 -0.79
CA ALA A 34 10.19 -8.29 0.29
C ALA A 34 9.23 -8.02 1.47
N GLY A 35 7.96 -7.75 1.19
CA GLY A 35 6.91 -7.64 2.21
C GLY A 35 6.68 -8.95 2.96
N LEU A 36 6.59 -10.06 2.22
CA LEU A 36 6.40 -11.41 2.78
C LEU A 36 7.58 -11.88 3.64
N GLN A 37 8.80 -11.38 3.40
CA GLN A 37 10.00 -11.65 4.20
C GLN A 37 10.03 -10.85 5.50
N GLY A 38 9.15 -9.87 5.68
CA GLY A 38 9.03 -9.15 6.95
C GLY A 38 8.75 -10.10 8.11
N PRO A 39 9.43 -9.95 9.26
CA PRO A 39 9.07 -10.73 10.45
C PRO A 39 7.66 -10.34 10.91
N THR A 40 6.89 -11.30 11.38
CA THR A 40 5.57 -11.10 11.98
C THR A 40 5.53 -11.63 13.41
N GLY A 41 4.69 -11.02 14.24
CA GLY A 41 4.50 -11.45 15.61
C GLY A 41 4.17 -12.95 15.66
N MET A 42 4.91 -13.71 16.46
CA MET A 42 4.76 -15.17 16.59
C MET A 42 4.93 -15.95 15.26
N ASN A 43 5.53 -15.35 14.26
CA ASN A 43 5.67 -15.88 12.89
C ASN A 43 4.31 -16.26 12.26
N LYS A 44 3.29 -15.47 12.54
CA LYS A 44 1.89 -15.77 12.15
C LYS A 44 1.63 -15.59 10.66
N LYS A 45 2.36 -14.67 10.01
CA LYS A 45 2.24 -14.36 8.57
C LYS A 45 0.81 -14.04 8.14
N GLU A 46 0.13 -13.24 8.95
CA GLU A 46 -1.28 -12.90 8.80
C GLU A 46 -1.57 -11.78 7.80
N ILE A 47 -0.54 -11.22 7.15
CA ILE A 47 -0.76 -10.10 6.23
C ILE A 47 -1.22 -10.62 4.87
N HIS A 48 -2.31 -10.04 4.37
CA HIS A 48 -2.84 -10.28 3.04
C HIS A 48 -2.52 -9.08 2.13
N PHE A 49 -2.08 -9.36 0.90
CA PHE A 49 -1.70 -8.35 -0.08
C PHE A 49 -2.67 -8.37 -1.26
N THR A 50 -3.28 -7.23 -1.56
CA THR A 50 -4.12 -7.04 -2.74
C THR A 50 -3.46 -6.07 -3.69
N VAL A 51 -3.20 -6.51 -4.92
CA VAL A 51 -2.61 -5.68 -5.98
C VAL A 51 -3.72 -5.11 -6.86
N VAL A 52 -3.70 -3.80 -7.05
CA VAL A 52 -4.70 -3.08 -7.85
C VAL A 52 -3.97 -2.22 -8.88
N LYS A 53 -4.39 -2.28 -10.13
CA LYS A 53 -3.90 -1.36 -11.17
C LYS A 53 -4.39 0.05 -10.92
N GLY A 54 -3.57 1.06 -11.24
CA GLY A 54 -3.89 2.47 -11.01
C GLY A 54 -5.11 2.99 -11.79
N ASP A 55 -5.50 2.33 -12.86
CA ASP A 55 -6.68 2.63 -13.68
C ASP A 55 -7.94 1.85 -13.25
N ALA A 56 -7.89 1.08 -12.18
CA ALA A 56 -9.03 0.31 -11.70
C ALA A 56 -10.13 1.23 -11.13
N PRO A 57 -11.40 1.09 -11.56
CA PRO A 57 -12.50 1.97 -11.14
C PRO A 57 -12.68 2.08 -9.63
N ILE A 58 -12.36 1.02 -8.89
CA ILE A 58 -12.47 1.01 -7.43
C ILE A 58 -11.60 2.07 -6.74
N LEU A 59 -10.48 2.48 -7.37
CA LEU A 59 -9.60 3.51 -6.82
C LEU A 59 -10.23 4.91 -6.93
N GLU A 60 -10.98 5.18 -8.01
CA GLU A 60 -11.73 6.42 -8.16
C GLU A 60 -12.86 6.51 -7.12
N GLU A 61 -13.56 5.40 -6.89
CA GLU A 61 -14.61 5.31 -5.88
C GLU A 61 -14.05 5.51 -4.46
N LEU A 62 -12.89 4.92 -4.18
CA LEU A 62 -12.21 5.07 -2.90
C LEU A 62 -11.71 6.50 -2.69
N ASP A 63 -11.18 7.16 -3.73
CA ASP A 63 -10.77 8.57 -3.65
C ASP A 63 -11.98 9.50 -3.43
N ALA A 64 -13.09 9.23 -4.10
CA ALA A 64 -14.33 9.97 -3.90
C ALA A 64 -14.85 9.85 -2.46
N GLU A 65 -14.85 8.64 -1.88
CA GLU A 65 -15.26 8.42 -0.50
C GLU A 65 -14.30 9.11 0.49
N LYS A 66 -13.00 8.97 0.29
CA LYS A 66 -11.99 9.66 1.11
C LYS A 66 -12.18 11.19 1.07
N ARG A 67 -12.46 11.76 -0.10
CA ARG A 67 -12.70 13.19 -0.28
C ARG A 67 -13.97 13.64 0.44
N ALA A 68 -15.06 12.89 0.29
CA ALA A 68 -16.33 13.17 0.95
C ALA A 68 -16.18 13.19 2.48
N LEU A 69 -15.51 12.20 3.06
CA LEU A 69 -15.26 12.12 4.50
C LEU A 69 -14.38 13.26 5.06
N ARG A 70 -13.51 13.82 4.22
CA ARG A 70 -12.55 14.87 4.63
C ARG A 70 -12.94 16.29 4.19
N GLY A 71 -14.03 16.48 3.47
CA GLY A 71 -14.41 17.76 2.89
C GLY A 71 -13.38 18.31 1.90
N GLN A 72 -12.71 17.43 1.14
CA GLN A 72 -11.60 17.76 0.25
C GLN A 72 -11.97 17.60 -1.24
N ASP A 73 -13.08 18.15 -1.68
CA ASP A 73 -13.61 17.96 -3.04
C ASP A 73 -12.71 18.54 -4.16
N LYS A 74 -11.77 19.43 -3.82
CA LYS A 74 -10.95 20.16 -4.80
C LYS A 74 -9.45 19.86 -4.67
N GLN A 75 -9.08 18.58 -4.63
CA GLN A 75 -7.66 18.21 -4.70
C GLN A 75 -7.23 18.00 -6.16
N PRO A 76 -6.06 18.50 -6.59
CA PRO A 76 -5.60 18.40 -7.98
C PRO A 76 -5.23 16.95 -8.39
N HIS A 77 -4.86 16.12 -7.42
CA HIS A 77 -4.49 14.72 -7.62
C HIS A 77 -5.37 13.79 -6.80
N ASN A 78 -5.51 12.54 -7.24
CA ASN A 78 -6.09 11.48 -6.42
C ASN A 78 -5.15 11.14 -5.24
N PHE A 79 -5.59 10.26 -4.33
CA PHE A 79 -4.83 9.95 -3.11
C PHE A 79 -3.52 9.19 -3.37
N TYR A 80 -3.35 8.64 -4.56
CA TYR A 80 -2.17 7.86 -4.97
C TYR A 80 -1.33 8.52 -6.07
N TYR A 81 -1.64 9.79 -6.42
CA TYR A 81 -0.90 10.58 -7.40
C TYR A 81 -0.72 9.87 -8.75
N GLU A 82 -1.79 9.25 -9.24
CA GLU A 82 -1.85 8.54 -10.52
C GLU A 82 -0.81 7.41 -10.66
N ALA A 83 -0.35 6.84 -9.54
CA ALA A 83 0.58 5.71 -9.55
C ALA A 83 0.02 4.52 -10.35
N PRO A 84 0.84 3.83 -11.15
CA PRO A 84 0.37 2.73 -12.01
C PRO A 84 -0.09 1.49 -11.24
N VAL A 85 0.40 1.28 -10.02
CA VAL A 85 0.04 0.12 -9.19
C VAL A 85 -0.09 0.51 -7.73
N LEU A 86 -1.11 -0.02 -7.06
CA LEU A 86 -1.25 0.04 -5.60
C LEU A 86 -1.26 -1.37 -5.01
N ILE A 87 -0.62 -1.51 -3.87
CA ILE A 87 -0.62 -2.75 -3.08
C ILE A 87 -1.23 -2.42 -1.72
N PHE A 88 -2.41 -2.98 -1.47
CA PHE A 88 -3.10 -2.84 -0.18
C PHE A 88 -2.71 -3.98 0.75
N LEU A 89 -2.34 -3.64 1.97
CA LEU A 89 -2.06 -4.60 3.04
C LEU A 89 -3.23 -4.61 4.01
N SER A 90 -3.81 -5.77 4.20
CA SER A 90 -4.81 -6.05 5.24
C SER A 90 -4.31 -7.14 6.17
N ALA A 91 -4.74 -7.12 7.42
CA ALA A 91 -4.30 -8.08 8.42
C ALA A 91 -5.45 -8.42 9.38
N GLU A 92 -5.30 -9.52 10.13
CA GLU A 92 -6.30 -10.00 11.07
C GLU A 92 -6.71 -8.95 12.10
N ASP A 93 -8.02 -8.80 12.29
CA ASP A 93 -8.59 -7.82 13.22
C ASP A 93 -8.23 -8.08 14.68
N ASP A 94 -8.22 -9.36 15.08
CA ASP A 94 -8.04 -9.77 16.47
C ASP A 94 -6.57 -10.02 16.87
N PHE A 95 -5.62 -9.80 15.95
CA PHE A 95 -4.21 -9.97 16.25
C PHE A 95 -3.52 -8.65 16.59
N LYS A 96 -3.09 -8.52 17.84
CA LYS A 96 -2.55 -7.26 18.40
C LYS A 96 -1.34 -6.69 17.66
N TRP A 97 -0.59 -7.51 16.90
CA TRP A 97 0.61 -7.09 16.17
C TRP A 97 0.34 -6.73 14.70
N SER A 98 -0.87 -6.94 14.20
CA SER A 98 -1.23 -6.70 12.79
C SER A 98 -0.78 -5.33 12.24
N LYS A 99 -0.92 -4.27 13.02
CA LYS A 99 -0.47 -2.91 12.62
C LYS A 99 1.04 -2.78 12.54
N VAL A 100 1.75 -3.38 13.51
CA VAL A 100 3.23 -3.37 13.56
C VAL A 100 3.78 -4.17 12.41
N ASP A 101 3.28 -5.39 12.22
CA ASP A 101 3.73 -6.32 11.19
C ASP A 101 3.47 -5.76 9.78
N SER A 102 2.31 -5.13 9.56
CA SER A 102 2.01 -4.42 8.31
C SER A 102 2.94 -3.24 8.05
N GLY A 103 3.32 -2.49 9.09
CA GLY A 103 4.31 -1.41 9.00
C GLY A 103 5.71 -1.92 8.61
N ILE A 104 6.12 -3.08 9.16
CA ILE A 104 7.38 -3.74 8.80
C ILE A 104 7.33 -4.19 7.33
N ALA A 105 6.25 -4.86 6.93
CA ALA A 105 6.08 -5.35 5.56
C ALA A 105 6.12 -4.22 4.53
N VAL A 106 5.32 -3.15 4.72
CA VAL A 106 5.28 -2.03 3.78
C VAL A 106 6.61 -1.30 3.68
N GLN A 107 7.38 -1.19 4.76
CA GLN A 107 8.70 -0.57 4.72
C GLN A 107 9.69 -1.44 3.94
N ASN A 108 9.68 -2.76 4.12
CA ASN A 108 10.50 -3.66 3.31
C ASN A 108 10.18 -3.53 1.81
N MET A 109 8.89 -3.48 1.48
CA MET A 109 8.42 -3.28 0.11
C MET A 109 8.90 -1.94 -0.47
N ALA A 110 8.80 -0.86 0.30
CA ALA A 110 9.24 0.47 -0.13
C ALA A 110 10.76 0.53 -0.38
N ILE A 111 11.57 -0.14 0.45
CA ILE A 111 13.02 -0.26 0.26
C ILE A 111 13.33 -1.10 -0.99
N ALA A 112 12.62 -2.21 -1.20
CA ALA A 112 12.78 -3.04 -2.38
C ALA A 112 12.43 -2.26 -3.66
N ALA A 113 11.32 -1.53 -3.68
CA ALA A 113 10.94 -0.66 -4.79
C ALA A 113 12.03 0.36 -5.11
N GLU A 114 12.50 1.11 -4.11
CA GLU A 114 13.58 2.10 -4.25
C GLU A 114 14.87 1.47 -4.80
N SER A 115 15.23 0.26 -4.35
CA SER A 115 16.44 -0.43 -4.79
C SER A 115 16.41 -0.81 -6.27
N MET A 116 15.22 -0.91 -6.85
CA MET A 116 14.98 -1.20 -8.28
C MET A 116 14.68 0.07 -9.09
N GLY A 117 14.80 1.26 -8.49
CA GLY A 117 14.54 2.54 -9.16
C GLY A 117 13.05 2.86 -9.32
N LEU A 118 12.16 2.16 -8.61
CA LEU A 118 10.73 2.44 -8.62
C LEU A 118 10.39 3.53 -7.60
N GLY A 119 9.75 4.61 -8.08
CA GLY A 119 9.12 5.59 -7.20
C GLY A 119 8.07 4.92 -6.30
N ASN A 120 8.01 5.32 -5.04
CA ASN A 120 7.05 4.68 -4.12
C ASN A 120 6.48 5.67 -3.11
N LEU A 121 5.25 5.38 -2.66
CA LEU A 121 4.55 6.17 -1.65
C LEU A 121 3.77 5.26 -0.71
N ILE A 122 4.08 5.34 0.59
CA ILE A 122 3.29 4.65 1.62
C ILE A 122 2.05 5.49 1.92
N ILE A 123 0.86 4.89 1.83
CA ILE A 123 -0.43 5.58 1.88
C ILE A 123 -1.30 5.03 3.00
N GLY A 124 -1.65 5.88 3.96
CA GLY A 124 -2.63 5.58 5.01
C GLY A 124 -3.88 6.46 4.97
N CYS A 125 -3.95 7.45 4.08
CA CYS A 125 -4.99 8.47 4.09
C CYS A 125 -6.40 7.97 3.71
N VAL A 126 -6.53 6.75 3.22
CA VAL A 126 -7.81 6.08 2.92
C VAL A 126 -8.32 5.22 4.09
N TYR A 127 -7.65 5.27 5.23
CA TYR A 127 -8.00 4.48 6.41
C TYR A 127 -9.47 4.66 6.80
N ASP A 128 -9.93 5.90 6.92
CA ASP A 128 -11.31 6.21 7.36
C ASP A 128 -12.35 5.69 6.36
N ALA A 129 -12.07 5.76 5.05
CA ALA A 129 -12.95 5.21 4.01
C ALA A 129 -13.06 3.68 4.08
N LEU A 130 -11.94 3.00 4.34
CA LEU A 130 -11.87 1.53 4.42
C LEU A 130 -12.30 0.96 5.79
N HIS A 131 -12.57 1.82 6.80
CA HIS A 131 -13.10 1.44 8.12
C HIS A 131 -14.46 2.06 8.42
N GLY A 132 -15.00 2.88 7.49
CA GLY A 132 -16.26 3.57 7.63
C GLY A 132 -17.48 2.75 7.21
N GLU A 133 -18.57 3.45 6.91
CA GLU A 133 -19.86 2.84 6.57
C GLU A 133 -19.80 1.93 5.33
N LYS A 134 -18.93 2.24 4.38
CA LYS A 134 -18.75 1.45 3.14
C LYS A 134 -17.68 0.36 3.25
N LYS A 135 -17.19 0.04 4.47
CA LYS A 135 -16.16 -1.00 4.68
C LYS A 135 -16.50 -2.30 3.95
N ALA A 136 -17.70 -2.84 4.13
CA ALA A 136 -18.08 -4.12 3.54
C ALA A 136 -18.08 -4.11 2.00
N TYR A 137 -18.39 -2.97 1.39
CA TYR A 137 -18.29 -2.78 -0.06
C TYR A 137 -16.83 -2.81 -0.53
N PHE A 138 -15.98 -2.01 0.09
CA PHE A 138 -14.57 -1.93 -0.27
C PHE A 138 -13.80 -3.22 0.04
N ASP A 139 -14.10 -3.88 1.16
CA ASP A 139 -13.52 -5.18 1.49
C ASP A 139 -13.78 -6.20 0.39
N LYS A 140 -15.01 -6.26 -0.10
CA LYS A 140 -15.37 -7.15 -1.21
C LYS A 140 -14.66 -6.77 -2.52
N ALA A 141 -14.64 -5.49 -2.86
CA ALA A 141 -14.05 -4.99 -4.11
C ALA A 141 -12.51 -5.14 -4.12
N LEU A 142 -11.86 -4.99 -2.97
CA LEU A 142 -10.41 -5.16 -2.79
C LEU A 142 -10.02 -6.59 -2.38
N ALA A 143 -10.97 -7.54 -2.37
CA ALA A 143 -10.77 -8.93 -1.97
C ALA A 143 -10.11 -9.07 -0.58
N ILE A 144 -10.43 -8.19 0.36
CA ILE A 144 -9.98 -8.30 1.75
C ILE A 144 -10.69 -9.49 2.41
N PRO A 145 -9.96 -10.44 3.01
CA PRO A 145 -10.56 -11.62 3.61
C PRO A 145 -11.47 -11.27 4.81
N LYS A 146 -12.46 -12.13 5.08
CA LYS A 146 -13.30 -11.97 6.26
C LYS A 146 -12.45 -12.06 7.54
N GLY A 147 -12.67 -11.13 8.47
CA GLY A 147 -11.89 -11.00 9.71
C GLY A 147 -10.56 -10.28 9.54
N TYR A 148 -10.39 -9.62 8.39
CA TYR A 148 -9.26 -8.75 8.10
C TYR A 148 -9.73 -7.32 7.88
N SER A 149 -8.86 -6.38 8.15
CA SER A 149 -9.07 -4.96 7.84
C SER A 149 -7.84 -4.36 7.20
N PHE A 150 -8.06 -3.35 6.38
CA PHE A 150 -7.00 -2.54 5.79
C PHE A 150 -6.07 -1.98 6.87
N GLN A 151 -4.77 -2.02 6.64
CA GLN A 151 -3.76 -1.46 7.52
C GLN A 151 -3.03 -0.27 6.87
N ILE A 152 -2.47 -0.51 5.69
CA ILE A 152 -1.64 0.45 4.95
C ILE A 152 -1.59 0.05 3.48
N SER A 153 -1.17 0.94 2.59
CA SER A 153 -0.89 0.59 1.20
C SER A 153 0.40 1.21 0.70
N LEU A 154 0.92 0.65 -0.38
CA LEU A 154 2.07 1.15 -1.13
C LEU A 154 1.64 1.41 -2.57
N ALA A 155 1.89 2.63 -3.06
CA ALA A 155 1.86 2.95 -4.48
C ALA A 155 3.27 2.80 -5.07
N VAL A 156 3.38 2.25 -6.24
CA VAL A 156 4.62 2.10 -7.03
C VAL A 156 4.34 2.42 -8.48
#